data_96631256f8390eedd3015ce61f424f84
#
_entry.id   96631256f8390eedd3015ce61f424f84
#
_cell.length_a   1.000
_cell.length_b   1.000
_cell.length_c   1.000
_cell.angle_alpha   90.00
_cell.angle_beta   90.00
_cell.angle_gamma   90.00
#
_symmetry.space_group_name_H-M   'P 1'
#
loop_
_entity.id
_entity.type
_entity.pdbx_description
1 polymer ?
#
loop_
_entity_poly.entity_id
_entity_poly.type
_entity_poly.pdbx_seq_one_letter_code
_entity_poly.pdbx_strand_id
1 'polypeptide(L)'
;MITINNLDFSYKNAAVFKNISLEFKEGNVYGLLGENGVGKTTLLKIISGLQFPNNGTCMVDDFIPSERNPYFLQNIFYLPEEVITEDTTPEKFINKLGVFYPRYDHSYFLNLMKELEVDANNKFNAMSYGQKKKSLLACALSLRTDYLLLDEPTN
;
A
#
# COMPACT_ATOMS: atom_id res chain seq x y z
N MET A 1 -4.45 12.01 -8.79
CA MET A 1 -4.34 11.24 -10.08
C MET A 1 -2.97 10.58 -10.15
N ILE A 2 -2.86 9.34 -10.65
CA ILE A 2 -1.56 8.67 -10.89
C ILE A 2 -1.33 8.61 -12.40
N THR A 3 -0.17 9.04 -12.86
CA THR A 3 0.19 9.06 -14.29
C THR A 3 1.55 8.39 -14.49
N ILE A 4 1.59 7.42 -15.40
CA ILE A 4 2.80 6.69 -15.78
C ILE A 4 3.01 6.89 -17.27
N ASN A 5 4.19 7.37 -17.69
CA ASN A 5 4.49 7.64 -19.10
C ASN A 5 5.78 6.94 -19.51
N ASN A 6 5.68 6.14 -20.60
CA ASN A 6 6.80 5.48 -21.27
C ASN A 6 7.76 4.76 -20.29
N LEU A 7 7.20 4.11 -19.26
CA LEU A 7 7.95 3.54 -18.17
C LEU A 7 8.57 2.21 -18.57
N ASP A 8 9.88 2.12 -18.35
CA ASP A 8 10.66 0.88 -18.43
C ASP A 8 11.14 0.47 -17.04
N PHE A 9 11.04 -0.81 -16.73
CA PHE A 9 11.61 -1.36 -15.51
C PHE A 9 12.12 -2.78 -15.71
N SER A 10 13.29 -3.08 -15.11
CA SER A 10 13.87 -4.42 -15.10
C SER A 10 14.55 -4.72 -13.77
N TYR A 11 14.45 -5.97 -13.31
CA TYR A 11 15.29 -6.51 -12.25
C TYR A 11 16.55 -7.12 -12.87
N LYS A 12 17.73 -6.52 -12.62
CA LYS A 12 18.98 -6.94 -13.24
C LYS A 12 18.82 -7.05 -14.77
N ASN A 13 18.71 -8.28 -15.30
CA ASN A 13 18.58 -8.55 -16.74
C ASN A 13 17.16 -9.00 -17.16
N ALA A 14 16.22 -9.07 -16.22
CA ALA A 14 14.83 -9.47 -16.50
C ALA A 14 13.95 -8.23 -16.65
N ALA A 15 13.54 -7.93 -17.88
CA ALA A 15 12.59 -6.84 -18.14
C ALA A 15 11.20 -7.21 -17.59
N VAL A 16 10.62 -6.29 -16.81
CA VAL A 16 9.27 -6.38 -16.27
C VAL A 16 8.31 -5.50 -17.06
N PHE A 17 8.71 -4.25 -17.28
CA PHE A 17 7.94 -3.30 -18.07
C PHE A 17 8.77 -2.76 -19.23
N LYS A 18 8.13 -2.59 -20.39
CA LYS A 18 8.71 -1.95 -21.57
C LYS A 18 7.70 -0.93 -22.10
N ASN A 19 8.05 0.34 -22.02
CA ASN A 19 7.32 1.46 -22.57
C ASN A 19 5.82 1.47 -22.19
N ILE A 20 5.49 1.21 -20.91
CA ILE A 20 4.10 1.23 -20.46
C ILE A 20 3.67 2.66 -20.13
N SER A 21 2.42 2.98 -20.46
CA SER A 21 1.77 4.23 -20.07
C SER A 21 0.40 3.92 -19.51
N LEU A 22 0.10 4.45 -18.33
CA LEU A 22 -1.13 4.18 -17.58
C LEU A 22 -1.59 5.46 -16.86
N GLU A 23 -2.90 5.57 -16.69
CA GLU A 23 -3.52 6.65 -15.92
C GLU A 23 -4.55 6.07 -14.95
N PHE A 24 -4.48 6.47 -13.67
CA PHE A 24 -5.45 6.12 -12.64
C PHE A 24 -6.06 7.41 -12.08
N LYS A 25 -7.35 7.59 -12.33
CA LYS A 25 -8.11 8.78 -11.90
C LYS A 25 -8.52 8.65 -10.44
N GLU A 26 -8.63 9.78 -9.76
CA GLU A 26 -9.13 9.86 -8.39
C GLU A 26 -10.56 9.34 -8.27
N GLY A 27 -10.94 8.93 -7.06
CA GLY A 27 -12.28 8.49 -6.73
C GLY A 27 -12.68 7.14 -7.30
N ASN A 28 -11.73 6.40 -7.89
CA ASN A 28 -12.00 5.08 -8.47
C ASN A 28 -11.23 3.98 -7.73
N VAL A 29 -11.76 2.76 -7.81
CA VAL A 29 -11.09 1.54 -7.39
C VAL A 29 -10.63 0.78 -8.63
N TYR A 30 -9.34 0.45 -8.68
CA TYR A 30 -8.73 -0.26 -9.80
C TYR A 30 -8.25 -1.64 -9.36
N GLY A 31 -8.60 -2.68 -10.10
CA GLY A 31 -8.07 -4.03 -9.92
C GLY A 31 -6.95 -4.31 -10.92
N LEU A 32 -5.77 -4.69 -10.43
CA LEU A 32 -4.66 -5.17 -11.26
C LEU A 32 -4.77 -6.68 -11.44
N LEU A 33 -5.16 -7.12 -12.63
CA LEU A 33 -5.33 -8.53 -12.95
C LEU A 33 -4.17 -9.02 -13.83
N GLY A 34 -3.77 -10.26 -13.65
CA GLY A 34 -2.70 -10.90 -14.42
C GLY A 34 -2.04 -12.05 -13.66
N GLU A 35 -1.26 -12.83 -14.37
CA GLU A 35 -0.52 -13.97 -13.82
C GLU A 35 0.50 -13.54 -12.76
N ASN A 36 0.95 -14.51 -11.95
CA ASN A 36 2.03 -14.25 -10.99
C ASN A 36 3.32 -13.94 -11.74
N GLY A 37 4.06 -12.94 -11.24
CA GLY A 37 5.30 -12.48 -11.86
C GLY A 37 5.16 -11.47 -13.01
N VAL A 38 3.93 -11.11 -13.43
CA VAL A 38 3.72 -10.14 -14.54
C VAL A 38 4.08 -8.70 -14.16
N GLY A 39 4.36 -8.42 -12.88
CA GLY A 39 4.81 -7.11 -12.41
C GLY A 39 3.80 -6.33 -11.57
N LYS A 40 2.66 -6.90 -11.15
CA LYS A 40 1.66 -6.21 -10.31
C LYS A 40 2.30 -5.56 -9.08
N THR A 41 2.98 -6.34 -8.25
CA THR A 41 3.73 -5.86 -7.07
C THR A 41 4.78 -4.80 -7.44
N THR A 42 5.48 -4.98 -8.56
CA THR A 42 6.49 -4.02 -9.04
C THR A 42 5.85 -2.67 -9.37
N LEU A 43 4.70 -2.68 -10.04
CA LEU A 43 3.96 -1.46 -10.35
C LEU A 43 3.54 -0.71 -9.08
N LEU A 44 2.96 -1.43 -8.11
CA LEU A 44 2.57 -0.84 -6.81
C LEU A 44 3.78 -0.27 -6.06
N LYS A 45 4.94 -0.94 -6.10
CA LYS A 45 6.18 -0.44 -5.51
C LYS A 45 6.73 0.80 -6.21
N ILE A 46 6.59 0.91 -7.53
CA ILE A 46 6.99 2.12 -8.26
C ILE A 46 6.08 3.28 -7.89
N ILE A 47 4.76 3.08 -7.87
CA ILE A 47 3.78 4.11 -7.48
C ILE A 47 3.99 4.57 -6.03
N SER A 48 4.39 3.66 -5.13
CA SER A 48 4.67 4.01 -3.72
C SER A 48 6.08 4.57 -3.46
N GLY A 49 6.93 4.69 -4.49
CA GLY A 49 8.30 5.19 -4.36
C GLY A 49 9.26 4.20 -3.69
N LEU A 50 8.95 2.90 -3.69
CA LEU A 50 9.80 1.82 -3.16
C LEU A 50 10.66 1.17 -4.25
N GLN A 51 10.33 1.40 -5.52
CA GLN A 51 11.13 1.01 -6.68
C GLN A 51 11.22 2.19 -7.64
N PHE A 52 12.30 2.25 -8.41
CA PHE A 52 12.60 3.36 -9.32
C PHE A 52 12.64 2.84 -10.76
N PRO A 53 11.91 3.48 -11.70
CA PRO A 53 11.95 3.07 -13.10
C PRO A 53 13.34 3.28 -13.71
N ASN A 54 13.68 2.47 -14.71
CA ASN A 54 14.92 2.66 -15.48
C ASN A 54 14.80 3.84 -16.45
N ASN A 55 13.61 4.00 -17.06
CA ASN A 55 13.26 5.10 -17.95
C ASN A 55 11.77 5.47 -17.76
N GLY A 56 11.36 6.59 -18.33
CA GLY A 56 10.01 7.11 -18.23
C GLY A 56 9.73 7.79 -16.92
N THR A 57 8.48 8.08 -16.64
CA THR A 57 8.07 8.83 -15.45
C THR A 57 6.89 8.15 -14.76
N CYS A 58 6.85 8.28 -13.44
CA CYS A 58 5.69 8.00 -12.60
C CYS A 58 5.43 9.24 -11.76
N MET A 59 4.21 9.74 -11.78
CA MET A 59 3.76 10.86 -10.95
C MET A 59 2.50 10.47 -10.19
N VAL A 60 2.40 10.91 -8.95
CA VAL A 60 1.18 10.82 -8.13
C VAL A 60 0.84 12.25 -7.73
N ASP A 61 -0.25 12.78 -8.30
CA ASP A 61 -0.54 14.21 -8.33
C ASP A 61 0.68 14.99 -8.87
N ASP A 62 1.18 15.95 -8.11
CA ASP A 62 2.35 16.76 -8.49
C ASP A 62 3.68 16.19 -7.95
N PHE A 63 3.67 14.97 -7.38
CA PHE A 63 4.84 14.36 -6.76
C PHE A 63 5.46 13.27 -7.62
N ILE A 64 6.79 13.25 -7.64
CA ILE A 64 7.57 12.12 -8.14
C ILE A 64 7.81 11.16 -6.96
N PRO A 65 7.24 9.93 -6.97
CA PRO A 65 7.32 9.01 -5.82
C PRO A 65 8.75 8.69 -5.36
N SER A 66 9.70 8.65 -6.31
CA SER A 66 11.11 8.36 -6.01
C SER A 66 11.81 9.44 -5.16
N GLU A 67 11.31 10.66 -5.14
CA GLU A 67 11.83 11.75 -4.31
C GLU A 67 11.42 11.63 -2.84
N ARG A 68 10.44 10.76 -2.54
CA ARG A 68 9.96 10.45 -1.19
C ARG A 68 9.61 11.69 -0.36
N ASN A 69 9.00 12.68 -1.02
CA ASN A 69 8.54 13.90 -0.37
C ASN A 69 7.61 13.56 0.82
N PRO A 70 7.81 14.16 2.02
CA PRO A 70 6.96 13.87 3.18
C PRO A 70 5.47 14.10 2.94
N TYR A 71 5.08 15.11 2.20
CA TYR A 71 3.67 15.38 1.85
C TYR A 71 3.08 14.29 0.96
N PHE A 72 3.86 13.74 0.04
CA PHE A 72 3.47 12.57 -0.75
C PHE A 72 3.30 11.35 0.14
N LEU A 73 4.27 11.06 1.03
CA LEU A 73 4.26 9.88 1.89
C LEU A 73 3.08 9.88 2.89
N GLN A 74 2.61 11.03 3.32
CA GLN A 74 1.42 11.16 4.17
C GLN A 74 0.10 10.86 3.47
N ASN A 75 0.09 10.89 2.13
CA ASN A 75 -1.10 10.73 1.32
C ASN A 75 -1.17 9.39 0.57
N ILE A 76 -0.17 8.53 0.72
CA ILE A 76 -0.13 7.20 0.12
C ILE A 76 0.22 6.15 1.15
N PHE A 77 -0.46 4.99 1.08
CA PHE A 77 -0.08 3.82 1.86
C PHE A 77 -0.02 2.58 0.98
N TYR A 78 1.05 1.82 1.09
CA TYR A 78 1.22 0.52 0.41
C TYR A 78 1.19 -0.59 1.45
N LEU A 79 0.21 -1.49 1.32
CA LEU A 79 0.10 -2.72 2.10
C LEU A 79 0.61 -3.88 1.24
N PRO A 80 1.80 -4.43 1.51
CA PRO A 80 2.33 -5.57 0.77
C PRO A 80 1.57 -6.86 1.09
N GLU A 81 1.72 -7.85 0.24
CA GLU A 81 1.16 -9.20 0.43
C GLU A 81 1.57 -9.80 1.77
N GLU A 82 2.87 -9.73 2.10
CA GLU A 82 3.40 -10.17 3.38
C GLU A 82 3.88 -8.97 4.20
N VAL A 83 3.38 -8.87 5.42
CA VAL A 83 3.84 -7.89 6.41
C VAL A 83 4.53 -8.62 7.55
N ILE A 84 5.81 -8.32 7.76
CA ILE A 84 6.52 -8.76 8.95
C ILE A 84 5.96 -7.95 10.13
N THR A 85 5.14 -8.60 10.95
CA THR A 85 4.61 -8.00 12.17
C THR A 85 5.52 -8.35 13.33
N GLU A 86 5.92 -7.34 14.09
CA GLU A 86 6.61 -7.52 15.37
C GLU A 86 5.70 -8.24 16.37
N ASP A 87 6.25 -8.68 17.52
CA ASP A 87 5.47 -9.20 18.66
C ASP A 87 4.70 -8.06 19.32
N THR A 88 3.73 -7.52 18.61
CA THR A 88 2.90 -6.37 19.01
C THR A 88 1.43 -6.63 18.70
N THR A 89 0.54 -5.78 19.17
CA THR A 89 -0.89 -5.81 18.86
C THR A 89 -1.22 -4.83 17.74
N PRO A 90 -2.30 -5.04 16.95
CA PRO A 90 -2.78 -4.07 15.96
C PRO A 90 -2.94 -2.65 16.52
N GLU A 91 -3.49 -2.54 17.73
CA GLU A 91 -3.64 -1.26 18.44
C GLU A 91 -2.31 -0.52 18.62
N LYS A 92 -1.29 -1.22 19.11
CA LYS A 92 0.04 -0.62 19.31
C LYS A 92 0.74 -0.33 17.98
N PHE A 93 0.55 -1.21 17.00
CA PHE A 93 1.12 -1.05 15.66
C PHE A 93 0.57 0.21 14.99
N ILE A 94 -0.76 0.36 14.95
CA ILE A 94 -1.36 1.51 14.27
C ILE A 94 -1.11 2.83 15.02
N ASN A 95 -1.05 2.82 16.34
CA ASN A 95 -0.71 4.01 17.11
C ASN A 95 0.71 4.51 16.83
N LYS A 96 1.68 3.62 16.59
CA LYS A 96 3.03 3.99 16.16
C LYS A 96 3.05 4.52 14.71
N LEU A 97 2.29 3.89 13.83
CA LEU A 97 2.25 4.25 12.41
C LEU A 97 1.45 5.54 12.18
N GLY A 98 0.33 5.69 12.87
CA GLY A 98 -0.64 6.77 12.68
C GLY A 98 -0.05 8.18 12.90
N VAL A 99 1.02 8.30 13.70
CA VAL A 99 1.68 9.60 13.92
C VAL A 99 2.25 10.22 12.65
N PHE A 100 2.49 9.43 11.61
CA PHE A 100 2.99 9.89 10.31
C PHE A 100 1.87 10.26 9.33
N TYR A 101 0.60 9.98 9.70
CA TYR A 101 -0.56 10.18 8.83
C TYR A 101 -1.53 11.17 9.47
N PRO A 102 -1.57 12.43 9.01
CA PRO A 102 -2.35 13.49 9.65
C PRO A 102 -3.87 13.23 9.73
N ARG A 103 -4.37 12.36 8.84
CA ARG A 103 -5.80 12.00 8.78
C ARG A 103 -6.12 10.67 9.46
N TYR A 104 -5.17 10.08 10.19
CA TYR A 104 -5.41 8.85 10.94
C TYR A 104 -6.61 8.99 11.87
N ASP A 105 -7.54 8.05 11.78
CA ASP A 105 -8.78 8.01 12.54
C ASP A 105 -8.81 6.74 13.41
N HIS A 106 -8.45 6.93 14.68
CA HIS A 106 -8.43 5.83 15.67
C HIS A 106 -9.82 5.23 15.91
N SER A 107 -10.88 6.07 15.95
CA SER A 107 -12.25 5.59 16.16
C SER A 107 -12.69 4.71 14.98
N TYR A 108 -12.34 5.11 13.78
CA TYR A 108 -12.60 4.30 12.59
C TYR A 108 -11.82 2.97 12.58
N PHE A 109 -10.56 2.98 13.03
CA PHE A 109 -9.80 1.74 13.23
C PHE A 109 -10.53 0.77 14.16
N LEU A 110 -10.95 1.23 15.35
CA LEU A 110 -11.67 0.38 16.31
C LEU A 110 -13.00 -0.15 15.75
N ASN A 111 -13.74 0.67 15.01
CA ASN A 111 -14.97 0.24 14.34
C ASN A 111 -14.71 -0.85 13.31
N LEU A 112 -13.67 -0.68 12.46
CA LEU A 112 -13.28 -1.70 11.49
C LEU A 112 -12.86 -3.01 12.15
N MET A 113 -12.06 -2.96 13.24
CA MET A 113 -11.67 -4.15 13.98
C MET A 113 -12.89 -4.91 14.52
N LYS A 114 -13.91 -4.18 15.03
CA LYS A 114 -15.15 -4.76 15.50
C LYS A 114 -15.96 -5.38 14.36
N GLU A 115 -16.12 -4.68 13.23
CA GLU A 115 -16.85 -5.18 12.06
C GLU A 115 -16.19 -6.43 11.44
N LEU A 116 -14.86 -6.49 11.46
CA LEU A 116 -14.07 -7.61 10.98
C LEU A 116 -13.94 -8.76 11.99
N GLU A 117 -14.54 -8.59 13.19
CA GLU A 117 -14.52 -9.58 14.28
C GLU A 117 -13.10 -9.96 14.72
N VAL A 118 -12.22 -8.98 14.87
CA VAL A 118 -10.84 -9.17 15.34
C VAL A 118 -10.56 -8.30 16.55
N ASP A 119 -9.95 -8.88 17.59
CA ASP A 119 -9.54 -8.14 18.78
C ASP A 119 -8.25 -7.35 18.51
N ALA A 120 -8.35 -6.01 18.63
CA ALA A 120 -7.23 -5.10 18.43
C ALA A 120 -6.09 -5.26 19.47
N ASN A 121 -6.38 -5.89 20.62
CA ASN A 121 -5.44 -6.11 21.69
C ASN A 121 -4.77 -7.51 21.65
N ASN A 122 -5.23 -8.40 20.79
CA ASN A 122 -4.58 -9.68 20.58
C ASN A 122 -3.27 -9.48 19.78
N LYS A 123 -2.21 -10.20 20.14
CA LYS A 123 -0.93 -10.09 19.43
C LYS A 123 -1.00 -10.67 18.03
N PHE A 124 -0.32 -10.07 17.07
CA PHE A 124 -0.28 -10.58 15.69
C PHE A 124 0.21 -12.03 15.59
N ASN A 125 1.18 -12.44 16.43
CA ASN A 125 1.70 -13.81 16.43
C ASN A 125 0.71 -14.85 16.98
N ALA A 126 -0.33 -14.43 17.71
CA ALA A 126 -1.41 -15.28 18.20
C ALA A 126 -2.63 -15.32 17.26
N MET A 127 -2.61 -14.53 16.18
CA MET A 127 -3.69 -14.47 15.19
C MET A 127 -3.55 -15.52 14.11
N SER A 128 -4.69 -16.00 13.60
CA SER A 128 -4.72 -16.73 12.33
C SER A 128 -4.27 -15.81 11.18
N TYR A 129 -3.86 -16.40 10.05
CA TYR A 129 -3.48 -15.63 8.88
C TYR A 129 -4.57 -14.66 8.43
N GLY A 130 -5.83 -15.10 8.36
CA GLY A 130 -6.97 -14.27 8.00
C GLY A 130 -7.23 -13.14 9.00
N GLN A 131 -7.11 -13.40 10.31
CA GLN A 131 -7.24 -12.35 11.34
C GLN A 131 -6.13 -11.30 11.20
N LYS A 132 -4.89 -11.73 10.92
CA LYS A 132 -3.78 -10.82 10.68
C LYS A 132 -4.02 -9.94 9.46
N LYS A 133 -4.46 -10.51 8.33
CA LYS A 133 -4.81 -9.76 7.10
C LYS A 133 -5.92 -8.73 7.37
N LYS A 134 -7.00 -9.13 8.03
CA LYS A 134 -8.10 -8.26 8.44
C LYS A 134 -7.61 -7.08 9.30
N SER A 135 -6.78 -7.36 10.30
CA SER A 135 -6.19 -6.32 11.17
C SER A 135 -5.33 -5.33 10.40
N LEU A 136 -4.48 -5.81 9.50
CA LEU A 136 -3.62 -4.97 8.67
C LEU A 136 -4.43 -4.11 7.69
N LEU A 137 -5.51 -4.66 7.14
CA LEU A 137 -6.43 -3.91 6.29
C LEU A 137 -7.15 -2.82 7.10
N ALA A 138 -7.62 -3.12 8.31
CA ALA A 138 -8.20 -2.12 9.20
C ALA A 138 -7.21 -1.00 9.53
N CYS A 139 -5.95 -1.34 9.82
CA CYS A 139 -4.88 -0.37 9.98
C CYS A 139 -4.73 0.52 8.74
N ALA A 140 -4.61 -0.07 7.57
CA ALA A 140 -4.40 0.65 6.32
C ALA A 140 -5.55 1.61 5.99
N LEU A 141 -6.79 1.17 6.13
CA LEU A 141 -8.00 1.98 5.89
C LEU A 141 -8.14 3.14 6.87
N SER A 142 -7.73 2.94 8.14
CA SER A 142 -7.82 3.97 9.18
C SER A 142 -6.83 5.12 9.01
N LEU A 143 -5.80 4.97 8.20
CA LEU A 143 -4.86 6.04 7.87
C LEU A 143 -5.49 7.14 6.99
N ARG A 144 -6.61 6.85 6.34
CA ARG A 144 -7.37 7.82 5.52
C ARG A 144 -6.53 8.48 4.44
N THR A 145 -5.60 7.73 3.83
CA THR A 145 -4.76 8.22 2.72
C THR A 145 -5.57 8.40 1.44
N ASP A 146 -5.14 9.30 0.56
CA ASP A 146 -5.78 9.53 -0.75
C ASP A 146 -5.55 8.34 -1.68
N TYR A 147 -4.40 7.68 -1.52
CA TYR A 147 -4.01 6.50 -2.30
C TYR A 147 -3.72 5.34 -1.36
N LEU A 148 -4.51 4.28 -1.50
CA LEU A 148 -4.29 3.01 -0.81
C LEU A 148 -3.96 1.94 -1.84
N LEU A 149 -2.73 1.43 -1.76
CA LEU A 149 -2.23 0.38 -2.63
C LEU A 149 -2.23 -0.95 -1.87
N LEU A 150 -2.97 -1.92 -2.36
CA LEU A 150 -3.11 -3.24 -1.73
C LEU A 150 -2.52 -4.31 -2.65
N ASP A 151 -1.55 -5.07 -2.15
CA ASP A 151 -0.92 -6.16 -2.87
C ASP A 151 -1.45 -7.49 -2.33
N GLU A 152 -2.21 -8.22 -3.14
CA GLU A 152 -2.85 -9.50 -2.81
C GLU A 152 -3.57 -9.49 -1.42
N PRO A 153 -4.52 -8.56 -1.19
CA PRO A 153 -5.09 -8.36 0.15
C PRO A 153 -5.96 -9.51 0.65
N THR A 154 -6.38 -10.42 -0.25
CA THR A 154 -7.33 -11.52 0.05
C THR A 154 -6.75 -12.92 -0.08
N ASN A 155 -5.49 -13.05 -0.42
CA ASN A 155 -4.82 -14.36 -0.51
C ASN A 155 -4.34 -14.86 0.84
#